data_bca19b2fd42729c3017c094043076ab1
#
_entry.id   bca19b2fd42729c3017c094043076ab1
#
_cell.length_a   1.000
_cell.length_b   1.000
_cell.length_c   1.000
_cell.angle_alpha   90.00
_cell.angle_beta   90.00
_cell.angle_gamma   90.00
#
_symmetry.space_group_name_H-M   'P 1'
#
loop_
_entity.id
_entity.type
_entity.pdbx_description
1 polymer ?
#
loop_
_entity_poly.entity_id
_entity_poly.type
_entity_poly.pdbx_seq_one_letter_code
_entity_poly.pdbx_strand_id
1 'polypeptide(L)'
;MKKKLRPVAIYLPQFYPTPENDEWWGMGFTEWTNVAKARPRFVGHYQPHLPADLGFYDLRVAETRDLQAKMAQEYGISAFCYYHYWFNGKRILERPVEEILEAGKPDFPFMLCWANENWTRGWSNRPNDILLKQDYSLEDDKKHITYLLSVFNLNNS
;
A
#
# COMPACT_ATOMS: atom_id res chain seq x y z
N MET A 1 -12.82 30.40 -14.89
CA MET A 1 -13.17 29.04 -14.39
C MET A 1 -12.42 28.78 -13.10
N LYS A 2 -13.09 28.51 -11.98
CA LYS A 2 -12.44 28.10 -10.74
C LYS A 2 -11.81 26.71 -10.97
N LYS A 3 -10.47 26.59 -10.78
CA LYS A 3 -9.81 25.28 -10.82
C LYS A 3 -10.38 24.41 -9.69
N LYS A 4 -10.98 23.27 -10.05
CA LYS A 4 -11.48 22.31 -9.08
C LYS A 4 -10.27 21.54 -8.50
N LEU A 5 -10.12 21.56 -7.19
CA LEU A 5 -9.11 20.74 -6.51
C LEU A 5 -9.43 19.26 -6.72
N ARG A 6 -8.40 18.46 -6.89
CA ARG A 6 -8.49 16.99 -7.02
C ARG A 6 -7.62 16.36 -5.92
N PRO A 7 -8.16 16.11 -4.73
CA PRO A 7 -7.41 15.47 -3.66
C PRO A 7 -7.11 14.01 -4.01
N VAL A 8 -5.90 13.58 -3.73
CA VAL A 8 -5.43 12.21 -3.91
C VAL A 8 -5.01 11.68 -2.55
N ALA A 9 -5.51 10.52 -2.16
CA ALA A 9 -5.18 9.89 -0.89
C ALA A 9 -4.02 8.90 -1.08
N ILE A 10 -3.00 9.00 -0.23
CA ILE A 10 -1.94 8.00 -0.13
C ILE A 10 -2.55 6.69 0.38
N TYR A 11 -2.17 5.59 -0.27
CA TYR A 11 -2.69 4.26 0.05
C TYR A 11 -1.55 3.29 0.37
N LEU A 12 -1.54 2.78 1.61
CA LEU A 12 -0.58 1.77 2.06
C LEU A 12 -1.18 0.37 1.86
N PRO A 13 -0.66 -0.46 0.95
CA PRO A 13 -1.24 -1.77 0.65
C PRO A 13 -0.79 -2.88 1.62
N GLN A 14 -0.53 -2.58 2.90
CA GLN A 14 0.05 -3.51 3.88
C GLN A 14 -0.98 -4.07 4.89
N PHE A 15 -2.27 -4.06 4.54
CA PHE A 15 -3.34 -4.57 5.39
C PHE A 15 -3.82 -5.97 4.96
N TYR A 16 -2.85 -6.83 4.64
CA TYR A 16 -3.05 -8.28 4.42
C TYR A 16 -1.72 -9.00 4.69
N PRO A 17 -1.73 -10.29 5.08
CA PRO A 17 -0.51 -11.04 5.32
C PRO A 17 0.21 -11.37 4.01
N THR A 18 1.54 -11.30 4.05
CA THR A 18 2.43 -11.71 2.96
C THR A 18 3.51 -12.64 3.48
N PRO A 19 4.09 -13.52 2.64
CA PRO A 19 5.18 -14.40 3.07
C PRO A 19 6.36 -13.65 3.68
N GLU A 20 6.73 -12.50 3.11
CA GLU A 20 7.80 -11.65 3.63
C GLU A 20 7.49 -11.12 5.03
N ASN A 21 6.28 -10.59 5.21
CA ASN A 21 5.86 -10.08 6.51
C ASN A 21 5.75 -11.19 7.56
N ASP A 22 5.30 -12.37 7.16
CA ASP A 22 5.24 -13.54 8.04
C ASP A 22 6.65 -13.97 8.50
N GLU A 23 7.63 -13.99 7.61
CA GLU A 23 9.03 -14.27 7.92
C GLU A 23 9.64 -13.22 8.87
N TRP A 24 9.37 -11.94 8.60
CA TRP A 24 10.01 -10.84 9.33
C TRP A 24 9.37 -10.52 10.67
N TRP A 25 8.06 -10.65 10.77
CA TRP A 25 7.27 -10.15 11.89
C TRP A 25 6.40 -11.19 12.58
N GLY A 26 6.34 -12.40 12.02
CA GLY A 26 5.53 -13.52 12.51
C GLY A 26 4.26 -13.75 11.71
N MET A 27 3.81 -14.99 11.73
CA MET A 27 2.68 -15.47 10.93
C MET A 27 1.42 -14.62 11.09
N GLY A 28 0.82 -14.26 9.96
CA GLY A 28 -0.41 -13.47 9.91
C GLY A 28 -0.21 -11.97 10.15
N PHE A 29 1.04 -11.49 10.12
CA PHE A 29 1.31 -10.07 10.33
C PHE A 29 0.65 -9.19 9.28
N THR A 30 0.00 -8.15 9.76
CA THR A 30 -0.47 -6.99 8.96
C THR A 30 -0.25 -5.71 9.77
N GLU A 31 -0.48 -4.55 9.18
CA GLU A 31 -0.44 -3.28 9.93
C GLU A 31 -1.39 -3.23 11.13
N TRP A 32 -2.48 -4.00 11.10
CA TRP A 32 -3.37 -4.12 12.25
C TRP A 32 -2.67 -4.65 13.49
N THR A 33 -1.64 -5.48 13.32
CA THR A 33 -0.83 -5.99 14.43
C THR A 33 -0.16 -4.86 15.20
N ASN A 34 0.38 -3.86 14.51
CA ASN A 34 0.99 -2.69 15.12
C ASN A 34 -0.05 -1.74 15.70
N VAL A 35 -1.14 -1.48 14.97
CA VAL A 35 -2.25 -0.64 15.43
C VAL A 35 -2.81 -1.17 16.75
N ALA A 36 -3.15 -2.47 16.80
CA ALA A 36 -3.76 -3.08 17.97
C ALA A 36 -2.83 -3.12 19.21
N LYS A 37 -1.50 -3.16 18.99
CA LYS A 37 -0.49 -3.15 20.06
C LYS A 37 -0.11 -1.75 20.54
N ALA A 38 -0.54 -0.70 19.84
CA ALA A 38 -0.18 0.67 20.20
C ALA A 38 -0.72 1.00 21.59
N ARG A 39 0.05 1.78 22.36
CA ARG A 39 -0.29 2.18 23.73
C ARG A 39 -0.05 3.66 23.93
N PRO A 40 -0.84 4.32 24.79
CA PRO A 40 -0.57 5.69 25.20
C PRO A 40 0.86 5.83 25.77
N ARG A 41 1.56 6.90 25.38
CA ARG A 41 2.93 7.21 25.84
C ARG A 41 2.96 8.36 26.84
N PHE A 42 1.87 9.11 26.95
CA PHE A 42 1.71 10.22 27.89
C PHE A 42 0.21 10.45 28.16
N VAL A 43 -0.10 11.24 29.17
CA VAL A 43 -1.50 11.58 29.53
C VAL A 43 -2.18 12.32 28.38
N GLY A 44 -3.35 11.84 27.97
CA GLY A 44 -4.10 12.40 26.83
C GLY A 44 -3.66 11.87 25.44
N HIS A 45 -2.64 11.03 25.36
CA HIS A 45 -2.31 10.37 24.11
C HIS A 45 -3.33 9.28 23.79
N TYR A 46 -4.16 9.52 22.76
CA TYR A 46 -5.16 8.56 22.30
C TYR A 46 -4.49 7.43 21.51
N GLN A 47 -4.48 6.24 22.07
CA GLN A 47 -4.02 5.00 21.45
C GLN A 47 -4.70 3.78 22.10
N PRO A 48 -4.95 2.69 21.36
CA PRO A 48 -4.77 2.52 19.91
C PRO A 48 -5.85 3.25 19.10
N HIS A 49 -5.52 3.66 17.88
CA HIS A 49 -6.49 4.11 16.88
C HIS A 49 -7.12 2.90 16.20
N LEU A 50 -8.16 2.34 16.79
CA LEU A 50 -8.87 1.22 16.22
C LEU A 50 -9.71 1.66 15.01
N PRO A 51 -9.91 0.76 14.01
CA PRO A 51 -10.72 1.08 12.84
C PRO A 51 -12.17 1.35 13.24
N ALA A 52 -12.83 2.29 12.53
CA ALA A 52 -14.24 2.64 12.71
C ALA A 52 -15.13 1.90 11.68
N ASP A 53 -15.21 2.43 10.46
CA ASP A 53 -16.27 2.05 9.52
C ASP A 53 -16.04 0.71 8.81
N LEU A 54 -14.81 0.36 8.49
CA LEU A 54 -14.47 -0.86 7.72
C LEU A 54 -13.92 -1.99 8.58
N GLY A 55 -13.81 -1.79 9.90
CA GLY A 55 -13.25 -2.78 10.81
C GLY A 55 -11.81 -3.15 10.49
N PHE A 56 -11.36 -4.29 11.00
CA PHE A 56 -10.03 -4.86 10.71
C PHE A 56 -10.05 -5.56 9.34
N TYR A 57 -10.11 -4.77 8.29
CA TYR A 57 -10.25 -5.26 6.92
C TYR A 57 -8.99 -5.99 6.41
N ASP A 58 -9.19 -6.82 5.40
CA ASP A 58 -8.14 -7.51 4.66
C ASP A 58 -8.22 -7.08 3.19
N LEU A 59 -7.11 -6.61 2.63
CA LEU A 59 -7.07 -6.10 1.25
C LEU A 59 -7.16 -7.19 0.18
N ARG A 60 -7.11 -8.47 0.55
CA ARG A 60 -7.40 -9.59 -0.34
C ARG A 60 -8.89 -9.72 -0.67
N VAL A 61 -9.75 -9.09 0.13
CA VAL A 61 -11.20 -9.11 -0.06
C VAL A 61 -11.60 -8.02 -1.03
N ALA A 62 -12.17 -8.39 -2.18
CA ALA A 62 -12.54 -7.44 -3.24
C ALA A 62 -13.56 -6.41 -2.76
N GLU A 63 -14.54 -6.84 -1.99
CA GLU A 63 -15.58 -5.99 -1.41
C GLU A 63 -15.00 -4.91 -0.50
N THR A 64 -13.93 -5.19 0.20
CA THR A 64 -13.21 -4.19 1.00
C THR A 64 -12.67 -3.07 0.13
N ARG A 65 -12.02 -3.42 -0.98
CA ARG A 65 -11.46 -2.43 -1.90
C ARG A 65 -12.54 -1.59 -2.57
N ASP A 66 -13.68 -2.22 -2.93
CA ASP A 66 -14.85 -1.52 -3.47
C ASP A 66 -15.45 -0.53 -2.46
N LEU A 67 -15.60 -0.94 -1.20
CA LEU A 67 -16.10 -0.08 -0.13
C LEU A 67 -15.16 1.09 0.16
N GLN A 68 -13.85 0.86 0.15
CA GLN A 68 -12.85 1.92 0.32
C GLN A 68 -12.92 2.95 -0.81
N ALA A 69 -13.03 2.51 -2.07
CA ALA A 69 -13.17 3.39 -3.22
C ALA A 69 -14.46 4.21 -3.15
N LYS A 70 -15.58 3.56 -2.81
CA LYS A 70 -16.86 4.22 -2.62
C LYS A 70 -16.81 5.29 -1.53
N MET A 71 -16.27 4.95 -0.36
CA MET A 71 -16.11 5.91 0.73
C MET A 71 -15.22 7.08 0.30
N ALA A 72 -14.09 6.83 -0.38
CA ALA A 72 -13.22 7.87 -0.89
C ALA A 72 -13.97 8.83 -1.84
N GLN A 73 -14.80 8.31 -2.75
CA GLN A 73 -15.63 9.10 -3.65
C GLN A 73 -16.65 9.95 -2.89
N GLU A 74 -17.33 9.38 -1.91
CA GLU A 74 -18.33 10.08 -1.09
C GLU A 74 -17.72 11.26 -0.33
N TYR A 75 -16.46 11.14 0.11
CA TYR A 75 -15.73 12.20 0.80
C TYR A 75 -14.88 13.08 -0.13
N GLY A 76 -15.07 12.97 -1.46
CA GLY A 76 -14.49 13.87 -2.45
C GLY A 76 -13.04 13.59 -2.81
N ILE A 77 -12.48 12.45 -2.42
CA ILE A 77 -11.18 11.96 -2.90
C ILE A 77 -11.31 11.59 -4.38
N SER A 78 -10.36 12.03 -5.19
CA SER A 78 -10.40 11.87 -6.65
C SER A 78 -9.60 10.68 -7.16
N ALA A 79 -8.65 10.18 -6.38
CA ALA A 79 -7.80 9.05 -6.74
C ALA A 79 -7.07 8.50 -5.51
N PHE A 80 -6.59 7.26 -5.60
CA PHE A 80 -5.61 6.71 -4.68
C PHE A 80 -4.18 6.82 -5.24
N CYS A 81 -3.20 7.00 -4.36
CA CYS A 81 -1.78 6.91 -4.66
C CYS A 81 -1.22 5.71 -3.91
N TYR A 82 -1.15 4.56 -4.58
CA TYR A 82 -0.66 3.34 -3.97
C TYR A 82 0.85 3.38 -3.81
N TYR A 83 1.37 3.04 -2.62
CA TYR A 83 2.76 2.68 -2.50
C TYR A 83 3.04 1.46 -3.37
N HIS A 84 4.10 1.57 -4.16
CA HIS A 84 4.60 0.53 -5.06
C HIS A 84 6.01 0.16 -4.62
N TYR A 85 6.27 -1.13 -4.49
CA TYR A 85 7.53 -1.66 -4.00
C TYR A 85 8.18 -2.51 -5.08
N TRP A 86 9.37 -2.09 -5.50
CA TRP A 86 10.18 -2.75 -6.50
C TRP A 86 11.61 -2.83 -6.02
N PHE A 87 12.13 -4.06 -5.87
CA PHE A 87 13.47 -4.36 -5.38
C PHE A 87 14.18 -5.26 -6.40
N ASN A 88 14.85 -4.66 -7.39
CA ASN A 88 15.59 -5.36 -8.43
C ASN A 88 14.79 -6.52 -9.08
N GLY A 89 13.59 -6.20 -9.57
CA GLY A 89 12.66 -7.14 -10.18
C GLY A 89 11.74 -7.88 -9.20
N LYS A 90 12.05 -7.86 -7.89
CA LYS A 90 11.15 -8.40 -6.87
C LYS A 90 10.11 -7.36 -6.48
N ARG A 91 8.84 -7.73 -6.54
CA ARG A 91 7.72 -6.92 -6.03
C ARG A 91 7.21 -7.49 -4.72
N ILE A 92 6.74 -6.63 -3.85
CA ILE A 92 6.06 -7.00 -2.63
C ILE A 92 4.82 -6.12 -2.45
N LEU A 93 3.81 -6.61 -1.74
CA LEU A 93 2.54 -5.91 -1.50
C LEU A 93 1.78 -5.51 -2.78
N GLU A 94 2.08 -6.18 -3.90
CA GLU A 94 1.52 -5.89 -5.23
C GLU A 94 0.09 -6.39 -5.41
N ARG A 95 -0.31 -7.41 -4.67
CA ARG A 95 -1.55 -8.15 -4.86
C ARG A 95 -2.81 -7.27 -4.94
N PRO A 96 -3.05 -6.26 -4.08
CA PRO A 96 -4.25 -5.44 -4.20
C PRO A 96 -4.36 -4.70 -5.53
N VAL A 97 -3.23 -4.18 -6.04
CA VAL A 97 -3.19 -3.47 -7.32
C VAL A 97 -3.38 -4.44 -8.48
N GLU A 98 -2.71 -5.59 -8.46
CA GLU A 98 -2.85 -6.61 -9.51
C GLU A 98 -4.29 -7.12 -9.63
N GLU A 99 -4.93 -7.44 -8.51
CA GLU A 99 -6.33 -7.88 -8.50
C GLU A 99 -7.30 -6.78 -8.99
N ILE A 100 -7.00 -5.50 -8.72
CA ILE A 100 -7.78 -4.38 -9.28
C ILE A 100 -7.62 -4.32 -10.80
N LEU A 101 -6.40 -4.47 -11.31
CA LEU A 101 -6.12 -4.47 -12.74
C LEU A 101 -6.80 -5.65 -13.47
N GLU A 102 -6.69 -6.85 -12.91
CA GLU A 102 -7.29 -8.06 -13.48
C GLU A 102 -8.83 -8.00 -13.49
N ALA A 103 -9.43 -7.51 -12.41
CA ALA A 103 -10.88 -7.45 -12.27
C ALA A 103 -11.49 -6.20 -12.93
N GLY A 104 -10.70 -5.16 -13.21
CA GLY A 104 -11.19 -3.84 -13.61
C GLY A 104 -12.03 -3.16 -12.52
N LYS A 105 -11.86 -3.56 -11.26
CA LYS A 105 -12.65 -3.06 -10.12
C LYS A 105 -11.79 -2.95 -8.87
N PRO A 106 -12.06 -1.93 -7.99
CA PRO A 106 -12.99 -0.81 -8.23
C PRO A 106 -12.55 0.08 -9.39
N ASP A 107 -13.52 0.59 -10.17
CA ASP A 107 -13.27 1.63 -11.18
C ASP A 107 -13.07 2.98 -10.47
N PHE A 108 -11.89 3.14 -9.93
CA PHE A 108 -11.48 4.33 -9.20
C PHE A 108 -10.06 4.75 -9.63
N PRO A 109 -9.85 6.01 -10.03
CA PRO A 109 -8.56 6.46 -10.52
C PRO A 109 -7.44 6.22 -9.52
N PHE A 110 -6.29 5.80 -10.00
CA PHE A 110 -5.11 5.62 -9.17
C PHE A 110 -3.81 6.02 -9.85
N MET A 111 -2.78 6.15 -9.04
CA MET A 111 -1.38 6.29 -9.44
C MET A 111 -0.51 5.45 -8.52
N LEU A 112 0.73 5.23 -8.93
CA LEU A 112 1.72 4.52 -8.12
C LEU A 112 2.76 5.50 -7.58
N CYS A 113 3.21 5.27 -6.36
CA CYS A 113 4.32 5.95 -5.73
C CYS A 113 5.38 4.92 -5.37
N TRP A 114 6.50 4.91 -6.09
CA TRP A 114 7.60 4.01 -5.82
C TRP A 114 8.29 4.38 -4.51
N ALA A 115 8.21 3.47 -3.53
CA ALA A 115 8.95 3.53 -2.28
C ALA A 115 10.38 3.02 -2.54
N ASN A 116 11.26 3.91 -3.04
CA ASN A 116 12.58 3.58 -3.57
C ASN A 116 13.68 3.61 -2.50
N GLU A 117 13.42 3.06 -1.34
CA GLU A 117 14.37 2.98 -0.23
C GLU A 117 14.51 1.54 0.28
N ASN A 118 15.58 1.26 1.03
CA ASN A 118 15.74 -0.04 1.66
C ASN A 118 14.58 -0.33 2.61
N TRP A 119 14.09 -1.55 2.60
CA TRP A 119 13.18 -2.01 3.64
C TRP A 119 13.99 -2.45 4.86
N THR A 120 13.71 -1.87 6.01
CA THR A 120 14.48 -2.08 7.23
C THR A 120 13.61 -2.48 8.42
N ARG A 121 14.23 -3.01 9.47
CA ARG A 121 13.57 -3.27 10.77
C ARG A 121 13.40 -1.99 11.61
N GLY A 122 13.09 -0.85 10.98
CA GLY A 122 12.98 0.44 11.66
C GLY A 122 12.03 0.45 12.87
N TRP A 123 11.00 -0.39 12.85
CA TRP A 123 10.00 -0.45 13.93
C TRP A 123 10.44 -1.27 15.14
N SER A 124 11.50 -2.05 15.04
CA SER A 124 12.02 -2.89 16.12
C SER A 124 13.25 -2.32 16.83
N ASN A 125 13.48 -1.00 16.76
CA ASN A 125 14.71 -0.31 17.23
C ASN A 125 16.00 -0.81 16.57
N ARG A 126 15.91 -1.42 15.39
CA ARG A 126 17.05 -1.88 14.58
C ARG A 126 16.98 -1.26 13.16
N PRO A 127 17.11 0.06 13.04
CA PRO A 127 16.93 0.74 11.75
C PRO A 127 18.01 0.38 10.73
N ASN A 128 19.15 -0.19 11.18
CA ASN A 128 20.24 -0.60 10.30
C ASN A 128 20.10 -2.04 9.78
N ASP A 129 19.12 -2.82 10.27
CA ASP A 129 18.87 -4.17 9.77
C ASP A 129 18.08 -4.07 8.47
N ILE A 130 18.76 -4.25 7.35
CA ILE A 130 18.16 -4.24 6.01
C ILE A 130 17.47 -5.60 5.76
N LEU A 131 16.18 -5.59 5.52
CA LEU A 131 15.36 -6.75 5.15
C LEU A 131 15.35 -6.98 3.65
N LEU A 132 15.16 -5.90 2.88
CA LEU A 132 15.30 -5.87 1.43
C LEU A 132 16.16 -4.67 1.05
N LYS A 133 17.23 -4.94 0.32
CA LYS A 133 18.12 -3.90 -0.19
C LYS A 133 17.56 -3.33 -1.48
N GLN A 134 17.58 -2.01 -1.60
CA GLN A 134 17.32 -1.32 -2.85
C GLN A 134 18.64 -1.20 -3.61
N ASP A 135 18.71 -1.84 -4.76
CA ASP A 135 19.82 -1.70 -5.71
C ASP A 135 19.31 -1.00 -6.98
N TYR A 136 20.16 -0.16 -7.56
CA TYR A 136 19.83 0.62 -8.75
C TYR A 136 20.75 0.23 -9.91
N SER A 137 20.17 -0.10 -11.04
CA SER A 137 20.90 -0.32 -12.28
C SER A 137 20.05 0.07 -13.48
N LEU A 138 20.70 0.46 -14.56
CA LEU A 138 20.00 0.82 -15.80
C LEU A 138 19.20 -0.38 -16.36
N GLU A 139 19.66 -1.60 -16.12
CA GLU A 139 18.92 -2.82 -16.55
C GLU A 139 17.65 -2.99 -15.73
N ASP A 140 17.73 -2.83 -14.41
CA ASP A 140 16.58 -2.93 -13.53
C ASP A 140 15.58 -1.79 -13.77
N ASP A 141 16.06 -0.56 -13.97
CA ASP A 141 15.24 0.59 -14.33
C ASP A 141 14.42 0.32 -15.61
N LYS A 142 15.02 -0.29 -16.62
CA LYS A 142 14.31 -0.69 -17.84
C LYS A 142 13.23 -1.72 -17.57
N LYS A 143 13.53 -2.73 -16.76
CA LYS A 143 12.54 -3.76 -16.36
C LYS A 143 11.38 -3.13 -15.60
N HIS A 144 11.69 -2.25 -14.65
CA HIS A 144 10.70 -1.54 -13.86
C HIS A 144 9.78 -0.67 -14.73
N ILE A 145 10.36 0.14 -15.63
CA ILE A 145 9.58 0.96 -16.56
C ILE A 145 8.72 0.10 -17.47
N THR A 146 9.24 -1.02 -17.97
CA THR A 146 8.46 -1.96 -18.81
C THR A 146 7.26 -2.51 -18.05
N TYR A 147 7.44 -2.89 -16.78
CA TYR A 147 6.34 -3.30 -15.92
C TYR A 147 5.32 -2.18 -15.73
N LEU A 148 5.75 -0.97 -15.38
CA LEU A 148 4.86 0.17 -15.18
C LEU A 148 4.06 0.51 -16.44
N LEU A 149 4.67 0.45 -17.62
CA LEU A 149 3.97 0.64 -18.89
C LEU A 149 2.88 -0.42 -19.10
N SER A 150 3.13 -1.67 -18.73
CA SER A 150 2.10 -2.72 -18.81
C SER A 150 0.92 -2.45 -17.87
N VAL A 151 1.19 -1.98 -16.65
CA VAL A 151 0.16 -1.58 -15.69
C VAL A 151 -0.74 -0.47 -16.24
N PHE A 152 -0.16 0.55 -16.87
CA PHE A 152 -0.92 1.69 -17.38
C PHE A 152 -1.57 1.43 -18.75
N ASN A 153 -1.04 0.54 -19.57
CA ASN A 153 -1.63 0.17 -20.85
C ASN A 153 -2.87 -0.72 -20.71
N LEU A 154 -2.97 -1.52 -19.64
CA LEU A 154 -4.15 -2.34 -19.35
C LEU A 154 -5.40 -1.50 -19.01
N ASN A 155 -5.22 -0.24 -18.64
CA ASN A 155 -6.32 0.70 -18.35
C ASN A 155 -6.79 1.49 -19.57
N ASN A 156 -6.24 1.25 -20.77
CA ASN A 156 -6.58 1.95 -22.01
C ASN A 156 -7.31 1.07 -23.05
N SER A 157 -7.75 -0.13 -22.65
CA SER A 157 -8.52 -1.07 -23.50
C SER A 157 -10.00 -1.19 -23.03
#